data_e214608e99d43bfb60cc9ba465425aba
#
_entry.id   e214608e99d43bfb60cc9ba465425aba
#
_cell.length_a   1.000
_cell.length_b   1.000
_cell.length_c   1.000
_cell.angle_alpha   90.00
_cell.angle_beta   90.00
_cell.angle_gamma   90.00
#
_symmetry.space_group_name_H-M   'P 1'
#
loop_
_entity.id
_entity.type
_entity.pdbx_description
1 polymer ?
#
loop_
_entity_poly.entity_id
_entity_poly.type
_entity_poly.pdbx_seq_one_letter_code
_entity_poly.pdbx_strand_id
1 'polypeptide(L)'
;MFGNKIKKLILGYRASSDVYINFLRKQGIEIGNNVRIYRPFNTTIDFQNPHLLTIGNDVQITGPVTILTHDYSWSVLKKKYGYIYGNQRKTEIGNNVFIGWGATILGGSHVGNNVIIGANAVVSGIVEDNSVYAGNPAKKIMSLADFKAKREKRQLSEAKAYVREYKLRFGVIPPESKLTEYFFLFKKNDDVKTFHEMLTLM
;
A
#
# COMPACT_ATOMS: atom_id res chain seq x y z
N MET A 1 7.13 13.87 22.82
CA MET A 1 7.17 12.57 23.55
C MET A 1 5.84 12.18 24.19
N PHE A 2 5.05 13.10 24.76
CA PHE A 2 3.72 12.85 25.35
C PHE A 2 2.68 12.33 24.36
N GLY A 3 2.61 12.88 23.16
CA GLY A 3 1.61 12.50 22.14
C GLY A 3 1.68 11.05 21.67
N ASN A 4 2.88 10.44 21.63
CA ASN A 4 3.04 9.04 21.21
C ASN A 4 2.55 8.04 22.28
N LYS A 5 2.65 8.37 23.57
CA LYS A 5 2.16 7.52 24.66
C LYS A 5 0.63 7.50 24.69
N ILE A 6 -0.01 8.67 24.54
CA ILE A 6 -1.47 8.80 24.48
C ILE A 6 -2.02 8.08 23.25
N LYS A 7 -1.37 8.25 22.09
CA LYS A 7 -1.74 7.56 20.85
C LYS A 7 -1.69 6.04 20.98
N LYS A 8 -0.66 5.52 21.66
CA LYS A 8 -0.53 4.09 21.95
C LYS A 8 -1.57 3.57 22.92
N LEU A 9 -1.97 4.40 23.90
CA LEU A 9 -3.02 4.04 24.86
C LEU A 9 -4.40 3.92 24.18
N ILE A 10 -4.72 4.81 23.24
CA ILE A 10 -6.02 4.86 22.57
C ILE A 10 -6.08 3.86 21.38
N LEU A 11 -5.04 3.78 20.57
CA LEU A 11 -5.02 3.01 19.31
C LEU A 11 -4.36 1.62 19.49
N GLY A 12 -3.76 1.34 20.65
CA GLY A 12 -3.13 0.07 20.95
C GLY A 12 -2.06 -0.31 19.92
N TYR A 13 -2.18 -1.53 19.37
CA TYR A 13 -1.26 -2.06 18.37
C TYR A 13 -1.33 -1.33 17.01
N ARG A 14 -2.33 -0.49 16.78
CA ARG A 14 -2.51 0.31 15.54
C ARG A 14 -2.00 1.76 15.66
N ALA A 15 -1.26 2.09 16.70
CA ALA A 15 -0.82 3.46 16.98
C ALA A 15 0.17 4.04 15.95
N SER A 16 0.98 3.19 15.32
CA SER A 16 1.90 3.56 14.24
C SER A 16 2.16 2.37 13.31
N SER A 17 2.75 2.63 12.15
CA SER A 17 3.18 1.59 11.22
C SER A 17 4.04 0.53 11.91
N ASP A 18 5.11 0.94 12.58
CA ASP A 18 6.06 0.02 13.21
C ASP A 18 5.42 -0.82 14.32
N VAL A 19 4.56 -0.19 15.14
CA VAL A 19 3.84 -0.90 16.21
C VAL A 19 2.91 -1.95 15.62
N TYR A 20 2.22 -1.62 14.53
CA TYR A 20 1.30 -2.55 13.88
C TYR A 20 2.04 -3.69 13.18
N ILE A 21 3.09 -3.40 12.44
CA ILE A 21 3.93 -4.42 11.79
C ILE A 21 4.53 -5.37 12.82
N ASN A 22 5.08 -4.84 13.91
CA ASN A 22 5.63 -5.66 14.99
C ASN A 22 4.56 -6.52 15.68
N PHE A 23 3.34 -6.01 15.83
CA PHE A 23 2.22 -6.82 16.32
C PHE A 23 1.91 -7.97 15.35
N LEU A 24 1.77 -7.69 14.05
CA LEU A 24 1.46 -8.70 13.03
C LEU A 24 2.54 -9.79 12.94
N ARG A 25 3.82 -9.41 13.01
CA ARG A 25 4.93 -10.37 13.07
C ARG A 25 4.85 -11.26 14.33
N LYS A 26 4.46 -10.71 15.46
CA LYS A 26 4.25 -11.48 16.70
C LYS A 26 3.07 -12.44 16.62
N GLN A 27 2.07 -12.14 15.77
CA GLN A 27 1.00 -13.09 15.48
C GLN A 27 1.44 -14.23 14.57
N GLY A 28 2.62 -14.15 13.93
CA GLY A 28 3.16 -15.18 13.05
C GLY A 28 3.06 -14.86 11.56
N ILE A 29 2.67 -13.64 11.18
CA ILE A 29 2.71 -13.22 9.77
C ILE A 29 4.17 -12.96 9.37
N GLU A 30 4.58 -13.50 8.24
CA GLU A 30 5.86 -13.20 7.63
C GLU A 30 5.80 -11.84 6.93
N ILE A 31 6.56 -10.85 7.45
CA ILE A 31 6.62 -9.51 6.89
C ILE A 31 8.09 -9.12 6.71
N GLY A 32 8.44 -8.76 5.48
CA GLY A 32 9.79 -8.34 5.11
C GLY A 32 10.21 -6.99 5.68
N ASN A 33 11.30 -6.45 5.14
CA ASN A 33 11.86 -5.16 5.54
C ASN A 33 11.23 -4.00 4.75
N ASN A 34 11.38 -2.76 5.28
CA ASN A 34 10.90 -1.51 4.66
C ASN A 34 9.41 -1.52 4.31
N VAL A 35 8.60 -2.28 5.06
CA VAL A 35 7.14 -2.26 4.93
C VAL A 35 6.58 -1.07 5.68
N ARG A 36 5.68 -0.31 5.07
CA ARG A 36 5.04 0.85 5.68
C ARG A 36 3.53 0.84 5.52
N ILE A 37 2.83 1.06 6.62
CA ILE A 37 1.37 1.21 6.68
C ILE A 37 1.07 2.65 7.08
N TYR A 38 0.61 3.47 6.13
CA TYR A 38 0.40 4.92 6.36
C TYR A 38 -0.79 5.21 7.28
N ARG A 39 -1.81 4.36 7.26
CA ARG A 39 -2.99 4.48 8.12
C ARG A 39 -3.28 3.19 8.89
N PRO A 40 -2.43 2.83 9.86
CA PRO A 40 -2.55 1.55 10.55
C PRO A 40 -3.88 1.38 11.30
N PHE A 41 -4.48 2.46 11.79
CA PHE A 41 -5.75 2.40 12.52
C PHE A 41 -6.96 2.10 11.61
N ASN A 42 -6.89 2.41 10.29
CA ASN A 42 -7.95 2.14 9.32
C ASN A 42 -7.63 0.95 8.39
N THR A 43 -6.44 0.38 8.50
CA THR A 43 -6.02 -0.77 7.68
C THR A 43 -6.35 -2.06 8.40
N THR A 44 -6.99 -2.99 7.71
CA THR A 44 -7.31 -4.32 8.22
C THR A 44 -6.44 -5.36 7.55
N ILE A 45 -5.57 -5.99 8.32
CA ILE A 45 -4.76 -7.12 7.89
C ILE A 45 -5.22 -8.32 8.70
N ASP A 46 -5.68 -9.37 8.01
CA ASP A 46 -6.18 -10.57 8.63
C ASP A 46 -5.03 -11.33 9.33
N PHE A 47 -5.19 -11.54 10.62
CA PHE A 47 -4.24 -12.29 11.43
C PHE A 47 -4.86 -13.50 12.15
N GLN A 48 -6.06 -13.90 11.74
CA GLN A 48 -6.69 -15.13 12.28
C GLN A 48 -5.95 -16.38 11.78
N ASN A 49 -5.43 -16.32 10.56
CA ASN A 49 -4.62 -17.39 9.96
C ASN A 49 -3.25 -16.83 9.54
N PRO A 50 -2.38 -16.48 10.48
CA PRO A 50 -1.15 -15.74 10.19
C PRO A 50 -0.20 -16.49 9.26
N HIS A 51 -0.19 -17.82 9.29
CA HIS A 51 0.57 -18.71 8.42
C HIS A 51 0.10 -18.68 6.95
N LEU A 52 -1.06 -18.09 6.67
CA LEU A 52 -1.60 -17.93 5.32
C LEU A 52 -1.30 -16.53 4.73
N LEU A 53 -0.54 -15.67 5.40
CA LEU A 53 -0.20 -14.35 4.88
C LEU A 53 1.30 -14.13 4.88
N THR A 54 1.81 -13.74 3.72
CA THR A 54 3.21 -13.29 3.55
C THR A 54 3.24 -11.92 2.87
N ILE A 55 4.05 -11.00 3.40
CA ILE A 55 4.29 -9.67 2.83
C ILE A 55 5.80 -9.51 2.63
N GLY A 56 6.23 -9.25 1.40
CA GLY A 56 7.64 -9.08 1.04
C GLY A 56 8.27 -7.79 1.55
N ASN A 57 9.39 -7.43 0.94
CA ASN A 57 10.13 -6.22 1.26
C ASN A 57 9.61 -5.01 0.46
N ASP A 58 9.88 -3.79 0.97
CA ASP A 58 9.60 -2.53 0.27
C ASP A 58 8.12 -2.36 -0.11
N VAL A 59 7.20 -2.80 0.76
CA VAL A 59 5.75 -2.73 0.52
C VAL A 59 5.16 -1.47 1.16
N GLN A 60 4.45 -0.68 0.35
CA GLN A 60 3.79 0.56 0.77
C GLN A 60 2.27 0.38 0.77
N ILE A 61 1.67 0.44 1.95
CA ILE A 61 0.22 0.27 2.15
C ILE A 61 -0.38 1.60 2.58
N THR A 62 -1.10 2.29 1.68
CA THR A 62 -1.55 3.66 1.92
C THR A 62 -2.81 3.76 2.79
N GLY A 63 -3.63 2.72 2.88
CA GLY A 63 -4.82 2.63 3.73
C GLY A 63 -5.87 3.74 3.58
N PRO A 64 -7.15 3.43 3.96
CA PRO A 64 -7.55 2.14 4.49
C PRO A 64 -7.37 1.04 3.43
N VAL A 65 -6.75 -0.04 3.79
CA VAL A 65 -6.57 -1.23 2.93
C VAL A 65 -7.05 -2.44 3.69
N THR A 66 -7.63 -3.41 3.00
CA THR A 66 -8.04 -4.68 3.57
C THR A 66 -7.26 -5.82 2.92
N ILE A 67 -6.62 -6.67 3.72
CA ILE A 67 -5.91 -7.88 3.27
C ILE A 67 -6.50 -9.08 3.99
N LEU A 68 -7.04 -10.02 3.24
CA LEU A 68 -7.77 -11.18 3.76
C LEU A 68 -7.04 -12.49 3.42
N THR A 69 -7.28 -13.52 4.23
CA THR A 69 -6.86 -14.90 4.00
C THR A 69 -8.06 -15.85 3.97
N HIS A 70 -9.23 -15.38 4.38
CA HIS A 70 -10.45 -16.20 4.46
C HIS A 70 -11.71 -15.35 4.23
N ASP A 71 -12.83 -16.02 4.09
CA ASP A 71 -14.16 -15.44 4.16
C ASP A 71 -15.16 -16.38 4.88
N TYR A 72 -16.35 -15.86 5.19
CA TYR A 72 -17.42 -16.59 5.84
C TYR A 72 -18.60 -16.92 4.91
N SER A 73 -18.39 -16.95 3.61
CA SER A 73 -19.42 -17.28 2.61
C SER A 73 -20.05 -18.66 2.84
N TRP A 74 -19.31 -19.58 3.45
CA TRP A 74 -19.78 -20.90 3.87
C TRP A 74 -21.01 -20.83 4.79
N SER A 75 -21.26 -19.73 5.49
CA SER A 75 -22.43 -19.57 6.37
C SER A 75 -23.75 -19.69 5.60
N VAL A 76 -23.78 -19.14 4.36
CA VAL A 76 -24.91 -19.27 3.44
C VAL A 76 -25.06 -20.72 2.98
N LEU A 77 -23.95 -21.34 2.59
CA LEU A 77 -23.94 -22.74 2.11
C LEU A 77 -24.38 -23.70 3.21
N LYS A 78 -23.91 -23.49 4.44
CA LYS A 78 -24.35 -24.29 5.60
C LYS A 78 -25.82 -24.16 5.83
N LYS A 79 -26.38 -22.97 5.78
CA LYS A 79 -27.84 -22.75 5.99
C LYS A 79 -28.67 -23.46 4.94
N LYS A 80 -28.25 -23.42 3.67
CA LYS A 80 -29.00 -23.97 2.55
C LYS A 80 -28.77 -25.47 2.35
N TYR A 81 -27.53 -25.95 2.52
CA TYR A 81 -27.16 -27.32 2.14
C TYR A 81 -26.70 -28.19 3.32
N GLY A 82 -26.61 -27.64 4.53
CA GLY A 82 -26.27 -28.39 5.75
C GLY A 82 -24.75 -28.56 6.01
N TYR A 83 -23.88 -28.16 5.09
CA TYR A 83 -22.43 -28.42 5.20
C TYR A 83 -21.62 -27.11 5.21
N ILE A 84 -20.46 -27.16 5.89
CA ILE A 84 -19.45 -26.09 5.90
C ILE A 84 -18.44 -26.36 4.79
N TYR A 85 -18.34 -25.44 3.84
CA TYR A 85 -17.31 -25.42 2.81
C TYR A 85 -16.40 -24.24 3.08
N GLY A 86 -15.33 -24.48 3.82
CA GLY A 86 -14.39 -23.44 4.23
C GLY A 86 -13.64 -22.79 3.04
N ASN A 87 -13.28 -21.52 3.18
CA ASN A 87 -12.50 -20.78 2.20
C ASN A 87 -11.36 -20.04 2.90
N GLN A 88 -10.27 -20.77 3.17
CA GLN A 88 -9.04 -20.24 3.76
C GLN A 88 -7.91 -20.51 2.77
N ARG A 89 -7.26 -19.44 2.28
CA ARG A 89 -6.28 -19.54 1.21
C ARG A 89 -5.10 -18.62 1.48
N LYS A 90 -3.91 -19.09 1.08
CA LYS A 90 -2.68 -18.32 1.20
C LYS A 90 -2.77 -17.05 0.36
N THR A 91 -2.48 -15.91 0.98
CA THR A 91 -2.37 -14.60 0.34
C THR A 91 -0.91 -14.16 0.41
N GLU A 92 -0.34 -13.81 -0.73
CA GLU A 92 1.07 -13.44 -0.86
C GLU A 92 1.20 -12.09 -1.53
N ILE A 93 2.03 -11.23 -0.93
CA ILE A 93 2.41 -9.94 -1.48
C ILE A 93 3.92 -9.95 -1.67
N GLY A 94 4.37 -9.80 -2.91
CA GLY A 94 5.77 -9.79 -3.28
C GLY A 94 6.53 -8.56 -2.81
N ASN A 95 7.67 -8.31 -3.42
CA ASN A 95 8.55 -7.21 -3.09
C ASN A 95 8.28 -5.98 -3.95
N ASN A 96 8.58 -4.78 -3.41
CA ASN A 96 8.40 -3.51 -4.11
C ASN A 96 6.96 -3.35 -4.64
N VAL A 97 6.00 -3.38 -3.72
CA VAL A 97 4.57 -3.30 -4.04
C VAL A 97 3.95 -2.06 -3.42
N PHE A 98 3.23 -1.30 -4.22
CA PHE A 98 2.39 -0.21 -3.76
C PHE A 98 0.92 -0.65 -3.75
N ILE A 99 0.25 -0.48 -2.62
CA ILE A 99 -1.17 -0.76 -2.46
C ILE A 99 -1.91 0.54 -2.18
N GLY A 100 -2.70 0.96 -3.16
CA GLY A 100 -3.43 2.21 -3.18
C GLY A 100 -4.58 2.25 -2.16
N TRP A 101 -5.00 3.46 -1.82
CA TRP A 101 -6.08 3.76 -0.89
C TRP A 101 -7.37 3.01 -1.21
N GLY A 102 -7.98 2.40 -0.22
CA GLY A 102 -9.26 1.68 -0.35
C GLY A 102 -9.15 0.30 -1.01
N ALA A 103 -7.96 -0.14 -1.41
CA ALA A 103 -7.82 -1.44 -2.05
C ALA A 103 -8.14 -2.60 -1.10
N THR A 104 -8.68 -3.68 -1.66
CA THR A 104 -8.96 -4.94 -0.97
C THR A 104 -8.22 -6.08 -1.68
N ILE A 105 -7.41 -6.81 -0.93
CA ILE A 105 -6.74 -8.03 -1.39
C ILE A 105 -7.50 -9.23 -0.80
N LEU A 106 -8.17 -9.98 -1.65
CA LEU A 106 -8.97 -11.13 -1.23
C LEU A 106 -8.11 -12.35 -0.92
N GLY A 107 -8.63 -13.23 -0.08
CA GLY A 107 -7.98 -14.49 0.28
C GLY A 107 -7.64 -15.34 -0.94
N GLY A 108 -6.40 -15.83 -1.02
CA GLY A 108 -5.89 -16.58 -2.16
C GLY A 108 -5.31 -15.72 -3.29
N SER A 109 -5.14 -14.42 -3.07
CA SER A 109 -4.46 -13.55 -4.02
C SER A 109 -2.95 -13.73 -3.94
N HIS A 110 -2.30 -13.71 -5.10
CA HIS A 110 -0.84 -13.69 -5.23
C HIS A 110 -0.43 -12.45 -6.00
N VAL A 111 0.17 -11.49 -5.31
CA VAL A 111 0.67 -10.24 -5.90
C VAL A 111 2.17 -10.40 -6.12
N GLY A 112 2.60 -10.29 -7.38
CA GLY A 112 4.00 -10.40 -7.78
C GLY A 112 4.87 -9.24 -7.30
N ASN A 113 6.07 -9.14 -7.88
CA ASN A 113 7.04 -8.10 -7.55
C ASN A 113 6.92 -6.88 -8.47
N ASN A 114 7.34 -5.70 -7.97
CA ASN A 114 7.29 -4.45 -8.74
C ASN A 114 5.87 -4.14 -9.24
N VAL A 115 4.89 -4.16 -8.34
CA VAL A 115 3.47 -4.02 -8.67
C VAL A 115 2.88 -2.75 -8.07
N ILE A 116 2.02 -2.10 -8.83
CA ILE A 116 1.17 -1.00 -8.36
C ILE A 116 -0.28 -1.47 -8.36
N ILE A 117 -0.91 -1.50 -7.20
CA ILE A 117 -2.36 -1.70 -7.05
C ILE A 117 -3.02 -0.33 -6.88
N GLY A 118 -3.90 0.02 -7.80
CA GLY A 118 -4.61 1.28 -7.80
C GLY A 118 -5.59 1.44 -6.62
N ALA A 119 -5.96 2.68 -6.34
CA ALA A 119 -6.95 2.98 -5.31
C ALA A 119 -8.30 2.28 -5.59
N ASN A 120 -8.96 1.80 -4.52
CA ASN A 120 -10.24 1.08 -4.55
C ASN A 120 -10.25 -0.18 -5.43
N ALA A 121 -9.10 -0.74 -5.75
CA ALA A 121 -9.00 -2.00 -6.47
C ALA A 121 -9.42 -3.19 -5.59
N VAL A 122 -10.14 -4.15 -6.17
CA VAL A 122 -10.43 -5.43 -5.51
C VAL A 122 -9.68 -6.53 -6.23
N VAL A 123 -8.59 -6.97 -5.61
CA VAL A 123 -7.66 -7.98 -6.15
C VAL A 123 -8.14 -9.37 -5.78
N SER A 124 -8.24 -10.25 -6.79
CA SER A 124 -8.52 -11.67 -6.65
C SER A 124 -7.65 -12.46 -7.62
N GLY A 125 -6.99 -13.51 -7.16
CA GLY A 125 -6.13 -14.36 -7.98
C GLY A 125 -4.72 -13.79 -8.18
N ILE A 126 -4.15 -14.00 -9.36
CA ILE A 126 -2.76 -13.70 -9.66
C ILE A 126 -2.60 -12.30 -10.25
N VAL A 127 -1.70 -11.52 -9.68
CA VAL A 127 -1.21 -10.24 -10.21
C VAL A 127 0.23 -10.44 -10.64
N GLU A 128 0.49 -10.23 -11.91
CA GLU A 128 1.79 -10.45 -12.54
C GLU A 128 2.84 -9.45 -12.05
N ASP A 129 4.09 -9.85 -12.08
CA ASP A 129 5.25 -8.97 -11.86
C ASP A 129 5.26 -7.79 -12.83
N ASN A 130 5.89 -6.69 -12.42
CA ASN A 130 6.16 -5.51 -13.26
C ASN A 130 4.88 -4.95 -13.92
N SER A 131 3.81 -4.79 -13.13
CA SER A 131 2.49 -4.44 -13.65
C SER A 131 1.73 -3.45 -12.79
N VAL A 132 0.72 -2.84 -13.38
CA VAL A 132 -0.24 -1.95 -12.73
C VAL A 132 -1.63 -2.57 -12.86
N TYR A 133 -2.28 -2.79 -11.72
CA TYR A 133 -3.64 -3.31 -11.63
C TYR A 133 -4.56 -2.28 -10.99
N ALA A 134 -5.77 -2.14 -11.49
CA ALA A 134 -6.79 -1.28 -10.90
C ALA A 134 -8.21 -1.78 -11.21
N GLY A 135 -9.19 -1.22 -10.50
CA GLY A 135 -10.62 -1.49 -10.69
C GLY A 135 -11.18 -2.57 -9.78
N ASN A 136 -12.48 -2.80 -9.90
CA ASN A 136 -13.24 -3.85 -9.19
C ASN A 136 -14.11 -4.62 -10.19
N PRO A 137 -13.79 -5.89 -10.50
CA PRO A 137 -12.59 -6.62 -10.09
C PRO A 137 -11.32 -6.02 -10.73
N ALA A 138 -10.18 -6.11 -10.02
CA ALA A 138 -8.91 -5.57 -10.50
C ALA A 138 -8.43 -6.28 -11.76
N LYS A 139 -8.02 -5.49 -12.76
CA LYS A 139 -7.47 -5.96 -14.02
C LYS A 139 -6.14 -5.27 -14.29
N LYS A 140 -5.27 -5.93 -15.06
CA LYS A 140 -4.04 -5.32 -15.56
C LYS A 140 -4.38 -4.12 -16.45
N ILE A 141 -3.87 -2.96 -16.09
CA ILE A 141 -4.09 -1.70 -16.82
C ILE A 141 -2.94 -1.46 -17.81
N MET A 142 -1.71 -1.73 -17.36
CA MET A 142 -0.50 -1.56 -18.18
C MET A 142 0.69 -2.27 -17.54
N SER A 143 1.81 -2.30 -18.24
CA SER A 143 3.09 -2.67 -17.65
C SER A 143 3.65 -1.55 -16.75
N LEU A 144 4.55 -1.89 -15.85
CA LEU A 144 5.25 -0.89 -15.03
C LEU A 144 6.13 0.03 -15.90
N ALA A 145 6.70 -0.50 -16.99
CA ALA A 145 7.47 0.29 -17.94
C ALA A 145 6.62 1.36 -18.66
N ASP A 146 5.41 0.99 -19.08
CA ASP A 146 4.47 1.96 -19.67
C ASP A 146 4.03 3.02 -18.67
N PHE A 147 3.81 2.60 -17.42
CA PHE A 147 3.49 3.53 -16.33
C PHE A 147 4.63 4.53 -16.11
N LYS A 148 5.89 4.05 -16.04
CA LYS A 148 7.08 4.90 -15.96
C LYS A 148 7.13 5.91 -17.11
N ALA A 149 7.02 5.45 -18.37
CA ALA A 149 7.04 6.31 -19.55
C ALA A 149 5.92 7.38 -19.52
N LYS A 150 4.73 7.01 -19.04
CA LYS A 150 3.61 7.94 -18.85
C LYS A 150 3.93 9.00 -17.78
N ARG A 151 4.58 8.62 -16.68
CA ARG A 151 5.00 9.55 -15.62
C ARG A 151 6.08 10.50 -16.11
N GLU A 152 7.10 9.99 -16.79
CA GLU A 152 8.19 10.80 -17.37
C GLU A 152 7.66 11.92 -18.27
N LYS A 153 6.69 11.61 -19.15
CA LYS A 153 6.08 12.62 -20.03
C LYS A 153 5.31 13.72 -19.29
N ARG A 154 4.74 13.40 -18.11
CA ARG A 154 3.83 14.29 -17.39
C ARG A 154 4.49 15.09 -16.28
N GLN A 155 5.55 14.55 -15.66
CA GLN A 155 6.11 15.11 -14.43
C GLN A 155 6.47 16.60 -14.50
N LEU A 156 7.05 17.09 -15.63
CA LEU A 156 7.42 18.49 -15.75
C LEU A 156 6.19 19.41 -15.84
N SER A 157 5.17 19.02 -16.61
CA SER A 157 3.93 19.80 -16.73
C SER A 157 3.14 19.82 -15.42
N GLU A 158 3.10 18.71 -14.71
CA GLU A 158 2.48 18.58 -13.39
C GLU A 158 3.23 19.42 -12.34
N ALA A 159 4.57 19.41 -12.34
CA ALA A 159 5.37 20.25 -11.47
C ALA A 159 5.10 21.75 -11.72
N LYS A 160 5.06 22.18 -12.99
CA LYS A 160 4.72 23.57 -13.35
C LYS A 160 3.31 23.96 -12.88
N ALA A 161 2.34 23.07 -13.07
CA ALA A 161 0.96 23.29 -12.61
C ALA A 161 0.92 23.40 -11.06
N TYR A 162 1.60 22.51 -10.33
CA TYR A 162 1.68 22.57 -8.88
C TYR A 162 2.25 23.90 -8.37
N VAL A 163 3.37 24.35 -8.95
CA VAL A 163 4.01 25.63 -8.57
C VAL A 163 3.07 26.81 -8.85
N ARG A 164 2.41 26.80 -10.00
CA ARG A 164 1.44 27.85 -10.37
C ARG A 164 0.27 27.93 -9.38
N GLU A 165 -0.38 26.79 -9.07
CA GLU A 165 -1.50 26.73 -8.13
C GLU A 165 -1.08 27.15 -6.71
N TYR A 166 0.12 26.76 -6.28
CA TYR A 166 0.66 27.16 -4.99
C TYR A 166 0.86 28.67 -4.93
N LYS A 167 1.49 29.26 -5.98
CA LYS A 167 1.70 30.71 -6.08
C LYS A 167 0.38 31.50 -6.11
N LEU A 168 -0.60 31.03 -6.87
CA LEU A 168 -1.94 31.66 -6.91
C LEU A 168 -2.62 31.61 -5.53
N ARG A 169 -2.45 30.54 -4.78
CA ARG A 169 -3.10 30.37 -3.48
C ARG A 169 -2.43 31.12 -2.34
N PHE A 170 -1.09 31.15 -2.33
CA PHE A 170 -0.29 31.63 -1.20
C PHE A 170 0.54 32.88 -1.51
N GLY A 171 0.55 33.37 -2.75
CA GLY A 171 1.31 34.55 -3.18
C GLY A 171 2.83 34.35 -3.31
N VAL A 172 3.34 33.18 -2.97
CA VAL A 172 4.78 32.86 -2.96
C VAL A 172 5.07 31.55 -3.70
N ILE A 173 6.33 31.35 -4.10
CA ILE A 173 6.78 30.09 -4.71
C ILE A 173 6.88 29.04 -3.60
N PRO A 174 6.47 27.76 -3.85
CA PRO A 174 6.61 26.69 -2.86
C PRO A 174 8.07 26.45 -2.49
N PRO A 175 8.40 26.28 -1.20
CA PRO A 175 9.74 25.86 -0.79
C PRO A 175 10.06 24.44 -1.25
N GLU A 176 11.34 24.08 -1.33
CA GLU A 176 11.79 22.74 -1.78
C GLU A 176 11.11 21.59 -1.00
N SER A 177 10.87 21.79 0.30
CA SER A 177 10.20 20.81 1.15
C SER A 177 8.76 20.49 0.72
N LYS A 178 8.16 21.30 -0.14
CA LYS A 178 6.83 21.05 -0.75
C LYS A 178 6.94 20.47 -2.16
N LEU A 179 8.14 20.34 -2.70
CA LEU A 179 8.41 19.86 -4.05
C LEU A 179 9.17 18.53 -4.06
N THR A 180 9.11 17.78 -2.98
CA THR A 180 9.86 16.52 -2.80
C THR A 180 9.57 15.48 -3.89
N GLU A 181 8.33 15.40 -4.40
CA GLU A 181 7.97 14.53 -5.52
C GLU A 181 8.54 15.00 -6.88
N TYR A 182 9.06 16.23 -6.93
CA TYR A 182 9.65 16.87 -8.11
C TYR A 182 11.13 17.22 -7.87
N PHE A 183 11.83 16.42 -7.06
CA PHE A 183 13.24 16.66 -6.69
C PHE A 183 14.16 16.82 -7.89
N PHE A 184 13.83 16.23 -9.05
CA PHE A 184 14.59 16.38 -10.31
C PHE A 184 14.72 17.84 -10.78
N LEU A 185 13.90 18.76 -10.24
CA LEU A 185 14.00 20.20 -10.51
C LEU A 185 15.21 20.85 -9.79
N PHE A 186 15.74 20.21 -8.73
CA PHE A 186 16.79 20.77 -7.87
C PHE A 186 18.01 19.87 -7.73
N LYS A 187 17.84 18.56 -7.89
CA LYS A 187 18.88 17.55 -7.65
C LYS A 187 18.98 16.60 -8.83
N LYS A 188 20.20 16.09 -9.05
CA LYS A 188 20.40 14.98 -9.98
C LYS A 188 19.82 13.70 -9.39
N ASN A 189 19.38 12.76 -10.26
CA ASN A 189 18.81 11.49 -9.85
C ASN A 189 19.72 10.69 -8.90
N ASP A 190 21.03 10.84 -9.01
CA ASP A 190 22.03 10.13 -8.20
C ASP A 190 22.11 10.64 -6.75
N ASP A 191 21.52 11.80 -6.44
CA ASP A 191 21.52 12.39 -5.09
C ASP A 191 20.46 11.79 -4.18
N VAL A 192 19.51 11.00 -4.70
CA VAL A 192 18.46 10.31 -3.94
C VAL A 192 18.84 8.85 -3.79
N LYS A 193 19.52 8.52 -2.70
CA LYS A 193 20.07 7.18 -2.46
C LYS A 193 19.04 6.17 -1.97
N THR A 194 17.97 6.61 -1.30
CA THR A 194 16.96 5.69 -0.78
C THR A 194 15.57 6.33 -0.76
N PHE A 195 14.55 5.51 -0.92
CA PHE A 195 13.14 5.88 -0.72
C PHE A 195 12.88 6.43 0.70
N HIS A 196 13.66 5.97 1.67
CA HIS A 196 13.57 6.43 3.06
C HIS A 196 13.99 7.89 3.23
N GLU A 197 15.02 8.34 2.50
CA GLU A 197 15.44 9.75 2.51
C GLU A 197 14.37 10.66 1.91
N MET A 198 13.67 10.23 0.88
CA MET A 198 12.53 10.98 0.31
C MET A 198 11.38 11.13 1.30
N LEU A 199 11.09 10.10 2.09
CA LEU A 199 10.00 10.11 3.07
C LEU A 199 10.31 10.94 4.33
N THR A 200 11.58 11.14 4.67
CA THR A 200 12.00 12.02 5.77
C THR A 200 11.87 13.50 5.42
N LEU A 201 11.77 13.84 4.13
CA LEU A 201 11.57 15.20 3.64
C LEU A 201 10.07 15.57 3.51
N MET A 202 9.16 14.62 3.66
CA MET A 202 7.68 14.79 3.69
C MET A 202 7.15 14.89 5.12
#